data_fb671009eddcececda7022c74715288c
#
_entry.id   fb671009eddcececda7022c74715288c
#
_cell.length_a   1.000
_cell.length_b   1.000
_cell.length_c   1.000
_cell.angle_alpha   90.00
_cell.angle_beta   90.00
_cell.angle_gamma   90.00
#
_symmetry.space_group_name_H-M   'P 1'
#
loop_
_entity.id
_entity.type
_entity.pdbx_description
1 polymer ?
#
loop_
_entity_poly.entity_id
_entity_poly.type
_entity_poly.pdbx_seq_one_letter_code
_entity_poly.pdbx_strand_id
1 'polypeptide(L)'
;MFGGCVINSTIDKGIRVNYVEDGFPLEISSRDILKSWSFSKHIQNSFLERVSTLFRERGVRKGRLSISGDVPPGTGLGTSSALITGLIQILHLLNGEEVSKADLANETYELEKNFFNVTLGKQDPFAISFGGLKYFEFFKDDYRMELLDHELPTVKELERSILMVYTGATHNSSDELQDEVSKLKEGSEELIGRLLEIKKNTKEARDAIIKNDFDRFVNLVDIGWELKKSLSKNISNNKVDDLIRIAKENGAGAARLMGGGSEGFILLLAHHDRIWELQRKMMEYSEFVTRISFDRYGVRSVTS
;
A
#
# COMPACT_ATOMS: atom_id res chain seq x y z
N MET A 1 -3.39 -7.14 -19.71
CA MET A 1 -3.38 -6.34 -20.93
C MET A 1 -1.94 -5.98 -21.31
N PHE A 2 -1.30 -4.93 -20.83
CA PHE A 2 0.06 -4.55 -21.24
C PHE A 2 1.17 -5.01 -20.28
N GLY A 3 0.81 -5.69 -19.20
CA GLY A 3 1.70 -6.01 -18.11
C GLY A 3 2.19 -4.74 -17.38
N GLY A 4 2.30 -4.78 -16.06
CA GLY A 4 2.80 -3.69 -15.24
C GLY A 4 4.11 -4.04 -14.56
N CYS A 5 4.90 -3.05 -14.17
CA CYS A 5 5.99 -3.28 -13.24
C CYS A 5 5.99 -2.23 -12.13
N VAL A 6 6.51 -2.58 -10.98
CA VAL A 6 6.54 -1.74 -9.79
C VAL A 6 7.71 -2.11 -8.90
N ILE A 7 8.31 -1.11 -8.27
CA ILE A 7 9.16 -1.28 -7.09
C ILE A 7 8.30 -0.92 -5.89
N ASN A 8 8.18 -1.84 -4.95
CA ASN A 8 7.45 -1.60 -3.71
C ASN A 8 8.18 -2.21 -2.50
N SER A 9 7.83 -1.73 -1.32
CA SER A 9 8.31 -2.30 -0.07
C SER A 9 7.16 -2.48 0.90
N THR A 10 7.24 -3.52 1.70
CA THR A 10 6.47 -3.62 2.93
C THR A 10 7.17 -2.78 3.99
N ILE A 11 6.41 -2.11 4.84
CA ILE A 11 6.94 -1.19 5.84
C ILE A 11 6.49 -1.58 7.26
N ASP A 12 7.14 -1.02 8.27
CA ASP A 12 6.87 -1.24 9.70
C ASP A 12 5.55 -0.63 10.21
N LYS A 13 4.78 0.02 9.33
CA LYS A 13 3.43 0.50 9.61
C LYS A 13 2.42 -0.48 9.04
N GLY A 14 1.67 -1.15 9.91
CA GLY A 14 0.85 -2.27 9.50
C GLY A 14 -0.53 -2.31 10.13
N ILE A 15 -1.26 -3.35 9.76
CA ILE A 15 -2.55 -3.72 10.35
C ILE A 15 -2.34 -4.95 11.24
N ARG A 16 -2.90 -4.91 12.45
CA ARG A 16 -2.97 -6.06 13.36
C ARG A 16 -4.39 -6.56 13.41
N VAL A 17 -4.54 -7.85 13.18
CA VAL A 17 -5.81 -8.54 13.31
C VAL A 17 -5.61 -9.63 14.37
N ASN A 18 -6.36 -9.57 15.46
CA ASN A 18 -6.29 -10.55 16.53
C ASN A 18 -7.64 -11.26 16.64
N TYR A 19 -7.59 -12.58 16.76
CA TYR A 19 -8.74 -13.40 17.00
C TYR A 19 -8.55 -14.20 18.29
N VAL A 20 -9.60 -14.22 19.11
CA VAL A 20 -9.66 -15.00 20.35
C VAL A 20 -10.94 -15.82 20.35
N GLU A 21 -10.79 -17.13 20.46
CA GLU A 21 -11.93 -18.01 20.64
C GLU A 21 -12.41 -17.96 22.11
N ASP A 22 -13.67 -17.58 22.34
CA ASP A 22 -14.21 -17.43 23.69
C ASP A 22 -15.61 -18.09 23.89
N GLY A 23 -16.09 -18.80 22.87
CA GLY A 23 -17.37 -19.51 22.90
C GLY A 23 -18.60 -18.62 22.70
N PHE A 24 -18.48 -17.29 22.74
CA PHE A 24 -19.58 -16.35 22.50
C PHE A 24 -19.76 -16.09 21.00
N PRO A 25 -20.93 -15.57 20.56
CA PRO A 25 -21.14 -15.19 19.17
C PRO A 25 -20.07 -14.23 18.68
N LEU A 26 -19.69 -14.36 17.40
CA LEU A 26 -18.64 -13.56 16.79
C LEU A 26 -18.86 -12.05 16.99
N GLU A 27 -17.90 -11.42 17.63
CA GLU A 27 -17.82 -9.96 17.78
C GLU A 27 -16.63 -9.44 16.99
N ILE A 28 -16.83 -8.34 16.24
CA ILE A 28 -15.78 -7.69 15.47
C ILE A 28 -15.67 -6.25 15.94
N SER A 29 -14.47 -5.83 16.31
CA SER A 29 -14.19 -4.46 16.74
C SER A 29 -13.02 -3.86 15.95
N SER A 30 -13.13 -2.58 15.61
CA SER A 30 -12.04 -1.82 15.00
C SER A 30 -11.77 -0.58 15.83
N ARG A 31 -10.51 -0.42 16.26
CA ARG A 31 -10.07 0.76 17.03
C ARG A 31 -9.99 1.99 16.16
N ASP A 32 -9.62 1.84 14.89
CA ASP A 32 -9.38 2.96 13.98
C ASP A 32 -10.67 3.71 13.63
N ILE A 33 -11.78 3.00 13.59
CA ILE A 33 -13.10 3.59 13.32
C ILE A 33 -13.98 3.68 14.58
N LEU A 34 -13.46 3.26 15.75
CA LEU A 34 -14.18 3.22 17.03
C LEU A 34 -15.57 2.56 16.91
N LYS A 35 -15.66 1.51 16.11
CA LYS A 35 -16.88 0.76 15.85
C LYS A 35 -16.71 -0.69 16.21
N SER A 36 -17.79 -1.29 16.67
CA SER A 36 -17.89 -2.73 16.90
C SER A 36 -19.14 -3.27 16.24
N TRP A 37 -19.08 -4.52 15.85
CA TRP A 37 -20.20 -5.29 15.34
C TRP A 37 -20.35 -6.55 16.22
N SER A 38 -21.56 -6.83 16.67
CA SER A 38 -21.87 -8.09 17.33
C SER A 38 -23.20 -8.63 16.80
N PHE A 39 -23.40 -9.93 16.91
CA PHE A 39 -24.62 -10.61 16.44
C PHE A 39 -25.93 -10.08 17.07
N SER A 40 -25.84 -9.44 18.23
CA SER A 40 -26.97 -8.93 19.01
C SER A 40 -27.28 -7.44 18.81
N LYS A 41 -26.45 -6.69 18.10
CA LYS A 41 -26.66 -5.26 17.81
C LYS A 41 -26.31 -4.94 16.36
N HIS A 42 -27.31 -4.57 15.57
CA HIS A 42 -27.11 -4.00 14.25
C HIS A 42 -26.45 -2.61 14.39
N ILE A 43 -25.14 -2.56 14.21
CA ILE A 43 -24.44 -1.32 13.90
C ILE A 43 -24.28 -1.33 12.39
N GLN A 44 -24.92 -0.39 11.70
CA GLN A 44 -24.81 -0.27 10.24
C GLN A 44 -23.37 0.15 9.87
N ASN A 45 -22.52 -0.83 9.67
CA ASN A 45 -21.23 -0.65 9.01
C ASN A 45 -21.08 -1.76 7.98
N SER A 46 -21.27 -1.40 6.72
CA SER A 46 -21.23 -2.35 5.60
C SER A 46 -19.93 -3.14 5.51
N PHE A 47 -18.81 -2.58 5.96
CA PHE A 47 -17.52 -3.27 5.97
C PHE A 47 -17.46 -4.36 7.06
N LEU A 48 -17.80 -4.03 8.31
CA LEU A 48 -17.79 -5.01 9.41
C LEU A 48 -18.83 -6.12 9.18
N GLU A 49 -19.96 -5.81 8.56
CA GLU A 49 -20.95 -6.80 8.15
C GLU A 49 -20.38 -7.77 7.10
N ARG A 50 -19.65 -7.27 6.11
CA ARG A 50 -18.97 -8.12 5.11
C ARG A 50 -17.89 -8.99 5.75
N VAL A 51 -17.08 -8.45 6.66
CA VAL A 51 -16.11 -9.25 7.42
C VAL A 51 -16.81 -10.36 8.20
N SER A 52 -17.92 -10.05 8.89
CA SER A 52 -18.72 -11.05 9.60
C SER A 52 -19.25 -12.14 8.66
N THR A 53 -19.76 -11.75 7.50
CA THR A 53 -20.25 -12.68 6.48
C THR A 53 -19.13 -13.61 6.02
N LEU A 54 -17.95 -13.05 5.68
CA LEU A 54 -16.78 -13.83 5.29
C LEU A 54 -16.39 -14.88 6.33
N PHE A 55 -16.32 -14.50 7.60
CA PHE A 55 -15.96 -15.42 8.68
C PHE A 55 -17.01 -16.53 8.85
N ARG A 56 -18.29 -16.17 8.77
CA ARG A 56 -19.41 -17.14 8.89
C ARG A 56 -19.45 -18.13 7.72
N GLU A 57 -19.19 -17.68 6.50
CA GLU A 57 -19.11 -18.54 5.31
C GLU A 57 -17.93 -19.52 5.41
N ARG A 58 -16.85 -19.12 6.07
CA ARG A 58 -15.68 -19.97 6.38
C ARG A 58 -15.84 -20.77 7.69
N GLY A 59 -17.04 -20.84 8.27
CA GLY A 59 -17.36 -21.66 9.43
C GLY A 59 -17.11 -21.02 10.79
N VAL A 60 -16.52 -19.82 10.86
CA VAL A 60 -16.20 -19.12 12.11
C VAL A 60 -17.41 -18.30 12.58
N ARG A 61 -18.05 -18.75 13.64
CA ARG A 61 -19.30 -18.13 14.15
C ARG A 61 -19.19 -17.60 15.57
N LYS A 62 -18.07 -17.87 16.25
CA LYS A 62 -17.85 -17.52 17.66
C LYS A 62 -16.50 -16.83 17.80
N GLY A 63 -16.30 -16.13 18.91
CA GLY A 63 -15.04 -15.49 19.27
C GLY A 63 -15.02 -13.98 19.04
N ARG A 64 -13.88 -13.37 19.32
CA ARG A 64 -13.67 -11.94 19.19
C ARG A 64 -12.56 -11.64 18.20
N LEU A 65 -12.87 -10.82 17.20
CA LEU A 65 -11.96 -10.32 16.20
C LEU A 65 -11.70 -8.83 16.48
N SER A 66 -10.47 -8.45 16.73
CA SER A 66 -10.08 -7.04 16.91
C SER A 66 -9.09 -6.59 15.85
N ILE A 67 -9.35 -5.40 15.30
CA ILE A 67 -8.59 -4.79 14.21
C ILE A 67 -7.99 -3.47 14.70
N SER A 68 -6.71 -3.26 14.41
CA SER A 68 -6.03 -1.98 14.64
C SER A 68 -4.96 -1.72 13.60
N GLY A 69 -4.76 -0.46 13.21
CA GLY A 69 -3.77 0.00 12.25
C GLY A 69 -2.84 1.06 12.83
N ASP A 70 -1.63 1.13 12.30
CA ASP A 70 -0.65 2.16 12.67
C ASP A 70 -0.85 3.45 11.84
N VAL A 71 -1.65 3.38 10.77
CA VAL A 71 -2.00 4.50 9.88
C VAL A 71 -3.48 4.45 9.51
N PRO A 72 -4.11 5.59 9.24
CA PRO A 72 -5.53 5.64 8.88
C PRO A 72 -5.81 4.85 7.58
N PRO A 73 -7.00 4.28 7.42
CA PRO A 73 -7.40 3.67 6.16
C PRO A 73 -7.56 4.72 5.05
N GLY A 74 -7.38 4.32 3.78
CA GLY A 74 -7.53 5.22 2.64
C GLY A 74 -6.38 6.22 2.45
N THR A 75 -5.19 5.89 2.93
CA THR A 75 -4.00 6.77 2.89
C THR A 75 -3.01 6.41 1.78
N GLY A 76 -3.35 5.47 0.90
CA GLY A 76 -2.49 5.07 -0.23
C GLY A 76 -1.33 4.14 0.15
N LEU A 77 -1.34 3.56 1.37
CA LEU A 77 -0.30 2.64 1.86
C LEU A 77 -0.74 1.17 1.84
N GLY A 78 -1.75 0.80 1.05
CA GLY A 78 -2.23 -0.57 0.95
C GLY A 78 -2.94 -1.09 2.21
N THR A 79 -3.45 -0.21 3.08
CA THR A 79 -4.10 -0.59 4.35
C THR A 79 -5.32 -1.50 4.17
N SER A 80 -6.09 -1.34 3.09
CA SER A 80 -7.21 -2.23 2.75
C SER A 80 -6.71 -3.64 2.50
N SER A 81 -5.76 -3.80 1.58
CA SER A 81 -5.18 -5.11 1.27
C SER A 81 -4.49 -5.74 2.48
N ALA A 82 -3.82 -4.93 3.33
CA ALA A 82 -3.19 -5.42 4.56
C ALA A 82 -4.22 -6.01 5.53
N LEU A 83 -5.35 -5.34 5.68
CA LEU A 83 -6.44 -5.83 6.51
C LEU A 83 -7.01 -7.14 5.97
N ILE A 84 -7.33 -7.19 4.68
CA ILE A 84 -7.93 -8.38 4.07
C ILE A 84 -6.95 -9.55 4.08
N THR A 85 -5.67 -9.32 3.79
CA THR A 85 -4.62 -10.35 3.93
C THR A 85 -4.57 -10.90 5.35
N GLY A 86 -4.62 -10.04 6.37
CA GLY A 86 -4.65 -10.47 7.77
C GLY A 86 -5.88 -11.28 8.15
N LEU A 87 -7.06 -10.91 7.62
CA LEU A 87 -8.31 -11.66 7.84
C LEU A 87 -8.24 -13.05 7.21
N ILE A 88 -7.76 -13.15 5.96
CA ILE A 88 -7.61 -14.43 5.26
C ILE A 88 -6.59 -15.32 5.98
N GLN A 89 -5.46 -14.76 6.40
CA GLN A 89 -4.43 -15.49 7.13
C GLN A 89 -4.98 -16.11 8.42
N ILE A 90 -5.83 -15.38 9.16
CA ILE A 90 -6.49 -15.92 10.37
C ILE A 90 -7.45 -17.06 9.99
N LEU A 91 -8.23 -16.91 8.92
CA LEU A 91 -9.16 -17.96 8.48
C LEU A 91 -8.44 -19.26 8.10
N HIS A 92 -7.31 -19.18 7.39
CA HIS A 92 -6.48 -20.37 7.11
C HIS A 92 -5.94 -21.00 8.39
N LEU A 93 -5.44 -20.20 9.34
CA LEU A 93 -4.97 -20.71 10.61
C LEU A 93 -6.07 -21.44 11.42
N LEU A 94 -7.28 -20.87 11.47
CA LEU A 94 -8.40 -21.46 12.18
C LEU A 94 -8.88 -22.78 11.54
N ASN A 95 -8.68 -22.94 10.25
CA ASN A 95 -8.98 -24.15 9.51
C ASN A 95 -7.83 -25.17 9.54
N GLY A 96 -6.68 -24.82 10.12
CA GLY A 96 -5.49 -25.67 10.11
C GLY A 96 -4.81 -25.78 8.74
N GLU A 97 -5.00 -24.78 7.89
CA GLU A 97 -4.49 -24.73 6.53
C GLU A 97 -3.18 -23.93 6.46
N GLU A 98 -2.17 -24.49 5.80
CA GLU A 98 -0.98 -23.74 5.40
C GLU A 98 -1.19 -23.14 4.02
N VAL A 99 -0.98 -21.84 3.89
CA VAL A 99 -1.12 -21.11 2.63
C VAL A 99 0.22 -20.50 2.21
N SER A 100 0.58 -20.64 0.95
CA SER A 100 1.77 -19.95 0.43
C SER A 100 1.54 -18.44 0.33
N LYS A 101 2.61 -17.64 0.39
CA LYS A 101 2.51 -16.18 0.21
C LYS A 101 1.91 -15.79 -1.14
N ALA A 102 2.16 -16.57 -2.18
CA ALA A 102 1.62 -16.33 -3.51
C ALA A 102 0.11 -16.60 -3.56
N ASP A 103 -0.34 -17.71 -2.98
CA ASP A 103 -1.75 -18.05 -2.92
C ASP A 103 -2.52 -17.06 -2.06
N LEU A 104 -1.94 -16.67 -0.91
CA LEU A 104 -2.51 -15.64 -0.03
C LEU A 104 -2.65 -14.29 -0.75
N ALA A 105 -1.64 -13.86 -1.52
CA ALA A 105 -1.70 -12.64 -2.30
C ALA A 105 -2.80 -12.70 -3.39
N ASN A 106 -2.92 -13.83 -4.08
CA ASN A 106 -3.97 -14.03 -5.09
C ASN A 106 -5.35 -14.08 -4.44
N GLU A 107 -5.52 -14.82 -3.35
CA GLU A 107 -6.80 -14.89 -2.63
C GLU A 107 -7.22 -13.51 -2.09
N THR A 108 -6.27 -12.73 -1.56
CA THR A 108 -6.51 -11.35 -1.14
C THR A 108 -7.02 -10.51 -2.31
N TYR A 109 -6.34 -10.55 -3.46
CA TYR A 109 -6.73 -9.80 -4.65
C TYR A 109 -8.14 -10.17 -5.13
N GLU A 110 -8.44 -11.46 -5.23
CA GLU A 110 -9.76 -11.92 -5.68
C GLU A 110 -10.87 -11.56 -4.67
N LEU A 111 -10.59 -11.63 -3.38
CA LEU A 111 -11.55 -11.28 -2.35
C LEU A 111 -11.84 -9.77 -2.34
N GLU A 112 -10.81 -8.92 -2.44
CA GLU A 112 -11.00 -7.46 -2.55
C GLU A 112 -11.85 -7.11 -3.77
N LYS A 113 -11.55 -7.70 -4.90
CA LYS A 113 -12.23 -7.43 -6.17
C LYS A 113 -13.66 -7.92 -6.18
N ASN A 114 -13.91 -9.18 -5.80
CA ASN A 114 -15.17 -9.85 -6.03
C ASN A 114 -16.14 -9.76 -4.83
N PHE A 115 -15.61 -9.79 -3.61
CA PHE A 115 -16.42 -9.76 -2.39
C PHE A 115 -16.55 -8.33 -1.83
N PHE A 116 -15.46 -7.58 -1.80
CA PHE A 116 -15.48 -6.20 -1.31
C PHE A 116 -15.78 -5.17 -2.41
N ASN A 117 -15.81 -5.57 -3.69
CA ASN A 117 -16.07 -4.73 -4.86
C ASN A 117 -15.11 -3.54 -4.97
N VAL A 118 -13.83 -3.78 -4.69
CA VAL A 118 -12.78 -2.77 -4.79
C VAL A 118 -12.08 -2.90 -6.15
N THR A 119 -11.97 -1.81 -6.88
CA THR A 119 -11.12 -1.78 -8.08
C THR A 119 -9.68 -1.56 -7.66
N LEU A 120 -8.83 -2.56 -7.89
CA LEU A 120 -7.42 -2.52 -7.50
C LEU A 120 -6.54 -3.29 -8.49
N GLY A 121 -5.22 -3.03 -8.43
CA GLY A 121 -4.19 -3.85 -9.08
C GLY A 121 -3.64 -4.91 -8.13
N LYS A 122 -2.84 -5.84 -8.67
CA LYS A 122 -2.18 -6.89 -7.88
C LYS A 122 -1.07 -6.36 -6.95
N GLN A 123 -0.67 -5.09 -7.07
CA GLN A 123 0.47 -4.50 -6.38
C GLN A 123 0.42 -4.67 -4.86
N ASP A 124 -0.66 -4.21 -4.22
CA ASP A 124 -0.75 -4.13 -2.75
C ASP A 124 -0.87 -5.50 -2.09
N PRO A 125 -1.75 -6.42 -2.53
CA PRO A 125 -1.80 -7.78 -2.01
C PRO A 125 -0.45 -8.50 -2.06
N PHE A 126 0.27 -8.36 -3.18
CA PHE A 126 1.59 -8.99 -3.36
C PHE A 126 2.66 -8.31 -2.51
N ALA A 127 2.66 -6.97 -2.42
CA ALA A 127 3.61 -6.26 -1.56
C ALA A 127 3.52 -6.73 -0.11
N ILE A 128 2.30 -6.82 0.41
CA ILE A 128 2.00 -7.16 1.80
C ILE A 128 2.35 -8.61 2.12
N SER A 129 2.01 -9.53 1.23
CA SER A 129 2.23 -10.96 1.47
C SER A 129 3.72 -11.33 1.50
N PHE A 130 4.53 -10.73 0.61
CA PHE A 130 5.92 -11.17 0.45
C PHE A 130 6.94 -10.51 1.39
N GLY A 131 6.74 -9.27 1.79
CA GLY A 131 7.74 -8.51 2.59
C GLY A 131 8.93 -8.00 1.77
N GLY A 132 9.76 -7.16 2.37
CA GLY A 132 10.99 -6.59 1.79
C GLY A 132 10.78 -5.55 0.70
N LEU A 133 11.87 -5.05 0.14
CA LEU A 133 11.88 -4.22 -1.07
C LEU A 133 11.94 -5.13 -2.30
N LYS A 134 11.03 -4.94 -3.23
CA LYS A 134 10.82 -5.87 -4.36
C LYS A 134 10.57 -5.13 -5.66
N TYR A 135 11.01 -5.73 -6.75
CA TYR A 135 10.57 -5.40 -8.09
C TYR A 135 9.64 -6.49 -8.60
N PHE A 136 8.45 -6.10 -9.04
CA PHE A 136 7.49 -6.98 -9.68
C PHE A 136 7.30 -6.62 -11.16
N GLU A 137 7.15 -7.65 -11.99
CA GLU A 137 6.53 -7.58 -13.31
C GLU A 137 5.27 -8.42 -13.29
N PHE A 138 4.12 -7.77 -13.49
CA PHE A 138 2.82 -8.45 -13.58
C PHE A 138 2.44 -8.70 -15.04
N PHE A 139 2.03 -9.90 -15.34
CA PHE A 139 1.45 -10.32 -16.59
C PHE A 139 -0.05 -10.58 -16.40
N LYS A 140 -0.74 -11.00 -17.46
CA LYS A 140 -2.19 -11.24 -17.35
C LYS A 140 -2.52 -12.25 -16.24
N ASP A 141 -1.86 -13.42 -16.27
CA ASP A 141 -2.15 -14.54 -15.37
C ASP A 141 -0.94 -14.97 -14.52
N ASP A 142 0.17 -14.24 -14.60
CA ASP A 142 1.42 -14.58 -13.93
C ASP A 142 2.15 -13.32 -13.42
N TYR A 143 3.23 -13.51 -12.68
CA TYR A 143 4.12 -12.43 -12.22
C TYR A 143 5.57 -12.93 -12.13
N ARG A 144 6.49 -11.97 -12.18
CA ARG A 144 7.88 -12.17 -11.77
C ARG A 144 8.19 -11.28 -10.61
N MET A 145 8.88 -11.79 -9.62
CA MET A 145 9.33 -11.05 -8.46
C MET A 145 10.84 -11.18 -8.32
N GLU A 146 11.49 -10.06 -8.07
CA GLU A 146 12.88 -9.96 -7.68
C GLU A 146 12.94 -9.27 -6.33
N LEU A 147 13.45 -9.97 -5.32
CA LEU A 147 13.74 -9.38 -4.02
C LEU A 147 15.03 -8.57 -4.16
N LEU A 148 14.95 -7.28 -3.89
CA LEU A 148 16.12 -6.40 -3.90
C LEU A 148 16.84 -6.55 -2.56
N ASP A 149 18.10 -6.98 -2.63
CA ASP A 149 18.88 -7.33 -1.44
C ASP A 149 19.01 -6.13 -0.49
N HIS A 150 18.58 -6.31 0.74
CA HIS A 150 18.66 -5.29 1.79
C HIS A 150 20.10 -4.95 2.20
N GLU A 151 21.07 -5.78 1.85
CA GLU A 151 22.50 -5.50 2.09
C GLU A 151 23.08 -4.52 1.05
N LEU A 152 22.41 -4.29 -0.08
CA LEU A 152 22.85 -3.30 -1.05
C LEU A 152 22.98 -1.91 -0.42
N PRO A 153 24.09 -1.18 -0.64
CA PRO A 153 24.30 0.18 -0.13
C PRO A 153 23.12 1.11 -0.43
N THR A 154 22.60 1.08 -1.66
CA THR A 154 21.44 1.90 -2.06
C THR A 154 20.17 1.55 -1.27
N VAL A 155 19.92 0.28 -0.95
CA VAL A 155 18.75 -0.11 -0.16
C VAL A 155 18.89 0.35 1.29
N LYS A 156 20.08 0.25 1.88
CA LYS A 156 20.38 0.78 3.22
C LYS A 156 20.25 2.30 3.27
N GLU A 157 20.73 2.99 2.25
CA GLU A 157 20.59 4.45 2.15
C GLU A 157 19.12 4.83 1.97
N LEU A 158 18.39 4.12 1.12
CA LEU A 158 16.96 4.36 0.89
C LEU A 158 16.16 4.27 2.20
N GLU A 159 16.38 3.25 3.02
CA GLU A 159 15.67 3.08 4.28
C GLU A 159 15.92 4.24 5.27
N ARG A 160 17.13 4.83 5.23
CA ARG A 160 17.49 5.99 6.07
C ARG A 160 16.97 7.32 5.52
N SER A 161 16.66 7.36 4.24
CA SER A 161 16.34 8.57 3.46
C SER A 161 14.85 8.79 3.23
N ILE A 162 13.98 7.89 3.70
CA ILE A 162 12.53 7.99 3.51
C ILE A 162 11.87 8.74 4.65
N LEU A 163 11.02 9.69 4.29
CA LEU A 163 10.08 10.35 5.17
C LEU A 163 8.67 10.29 4.57
N MET A 164 7.68 9.98 5.40
CA MET A 164 6.26 9.97 5.02
C MET A 164 5.56 11.15 5.64
N VAL A 165 4.84 11.91 4.83
CA VAL A 165 4.10 13.11 5.23
C VAL A 165 2.62 12.93 4.88
N TYR A 166 1.75 12.97 5.88
CA TYR A 166 0.32 12.85 5.68
C TYR A 166 -0.29 14.16 5.19
N THR A 167 -1.12 14.09 4.16
CA THR A 167 -1.78 15.28 3.58
C THR A 167 -2.96 15.80 4.41
N GLY A 168 -3.37 15.06 5.46
CA GLY A 168 -4.50 15.44 6.32
C GLY A 168 -5.87 14.99 5.80
N ALA A 169 -5.91 14.23 4.70
CA ALA A 169 -7.15 13.70 4.15
C ALA A 169 -6.96 12.29 3.57
N THR A 170 -8.05 11.57 3.40
CA THR A 170 -8.08 10.21 2.86
C THR A 170 -8.90 10.18 1.59
N HIS A 171 -8.51 9.35 0.65
CA HIS A 171 -9.13 9.24 -0.65
C HIS A 171 -9.54 7.80 -0.98
N ASN A 172 -10.57 7.67 -1.80
CA ASN A 172 -10.96 6.38 -2.40
C ASN A 172 -10.30 6.25 -3.78
N SER A 173 -9.18 5.53 -3.83
CA SER A 173 -8.40 5.33 -5.07
C SER A 173 -9.09 4.49 -6.16
N SER A 174 -10.30 3.97 -5.89
CA SER A 174 -11.02 3.13 -6.85
C SER A 174 -11.48 3.92 -8.07
N ASP A 175 -11.83 5.19 -7.91
CA ASP A 175 -12.46 6.00 -8.95
C ASP A 175 -11.44 6.39 -10.05
N GLU A 176 -10.23 6.77 -9.66
CA GLU A 176 -9.14 7.09 -10.61
C GLU A 176 -8.71 5.85 -11.39
N LEU A 177 -8.60 4.72 -10.71
CA LEU A 177 -8.23 3.47 -11.36
C LEU A 177 -9.31 2.99 -12.35
N GLN A 178 -10.59 3.24 -12.04
CA GLN A 178 -11.70 2.96 -12.96
C GLN A 178 -11.64 3.84 -14.21
N ASP A 179 -11.33 5.12 -14.08
CA ASP A 179 -11.16 6.05 -15.20
C ASP A 179 -9.99 5.64 -16.10
N GLU A 180 -8.84 5.29 -15.52
CA GLU A 180 -7.70 4.76 -16.26
C GLU A 180 -8.04 3.47 -17.02
N VAL A 181 -8.73 2.53 -16.38
CA VAL A 181 -9.14 1.26 -17.00
C VAL A 181 -10.12 1.50 -18.15
N SER A 182 -11.04 2.46 -18.02
CA SER A 182 -11.99 2.81 -19.06
C SER A 182 -11.30 3.39 -20.29
N LYS A 183 -10.39 4.35 -20.10
CA LYS A 183 -9.59 4.97 -21.18
C LYS A 183 -8.68 3.96 -21.89
N LEU A 184 -8.13 2.98 -21.14
CA LEU A 184 -7.35 1.89 -21.74
C LEU A 184 -8.19 0.95 -22.59
N LYS A 185 -9.44 0.69 -22.19
CA LYS A 185 -10.38 -0.12 -22.99
C LYS A 185 -10.79 0.59 -24.27
N GLU A 186 -10.86 1.91 -24.26
CA GLU A 186 -11.14 2.78 -25.42
C GLU A 186 -9.95 2.89 -26.38
N GLY A 187 -8.78 2.34 -26.03
CA GLY A 187 -7.59 2.27 -26.89
C GLY A 187 -6.83 3.60 -27.02
N SER A 188 -6.82 4.43 -26.00
CA SER A 188 -6.06 5.69 -25.99
C SER A 188 -4.57 5.45 -26.20
N GLU A 189 -4.05 5.74 -27.39
CA GLU A 189 -2.62 5.60 -27.72
C GLU A 189 -1.74 6.49 -26.83
N GLU A 190 -2.22 7.69 -26.49
CA GLU A 190 -1.51 8.61 -25.60
C GLU A 190 -1.33 8.02 -24.20
N LEU A 191 -2.40 7.46 -23.63
CA LEU A 191 -2.33 6.82 -22.30
C LEU A 191 -1.41 5.61 -22.34
N ILE A 192 -1.48 4.79 -23.38
CA ILE A 192 -0.59 3.63 -23.58
C ILE A 192 0.87 4.10 -23.64
N GLY A 193 1.18 5.15 -24.39
CA GLY A 193 2.53 5.73 -24.47
C GLY A 193 3.05 6.14 -23.09
N ARG A 194 2.26 6.89 -22.32
CA ARG A 194 2.63 7.31 -20.95
C ARG A 194 2.86 6.14 -20.00
N LEU A 195 2.03 5.10 -20.06
CA LEU A 195 2.23 3.89 -19.25
C LEU A 195 3.50 3.12 -19.64
N LEU A 196 3.87 3.11 -20.91
CA LEU A 196 5.14 2.53 -21.36
C LEU A 196 6.35 3.33 -20.86
N GLU A 197 6.26 4.66 -20.81
CA GLU A 197 7.27 5.52 -20.21
C GLU A 197 7.43 5.25 -18.71
N ILE A 198 6.33 5.16 -17.96
CA ILE A 198 6.34 4.78 -16.53
C ILE A 198 7.00 3.42 -16.35
N LYS A 199 6.66 2.45 -17.19
CA LYS A 199 7.26 1.10 -17.14
C LYS A 199 8.76 1.15 -17.39
N LYS A 200 9.23 1.93 -18.37
CA LYS A 200 10.65 2.14 -18.66
C LYS A 200 11.35 2.78 -17.47
N ASN A 201 10.81 3.89 -16.94
CA ASN A 201 11.34 4.59 -15.77
C ASN A 201 11.47 3.67 -14.54
N THR A 202 10.47 2.81 -14.30
CA THR A 202 10.50 1.84 -13.20
C THR A 202 11.62 0.81 -13.37
N LYS A 203 11.87 0.32 -14.58
CA LYS A 203 12.98 -0.59 -14.88
C LYS A 203 14.34 0.09 -14.65
N GLU A 204 14.50 1.31 -15.11
CA GLU A 204 15.71 2.09 -14.86
C GLU A 204 15.93 2.35 -13.37
N ALA A 205 14.87 2.60 -12.61
CA ALA A 205 14.94 2.78 -11.15
C ALA A 205 15.40 1.50 -10.44
N ARG A 206 14.89 0.34 -10.85
CA ARG A 206 15.37 -0.97 -10.37
C ARG A 206 16.86 -1.16 -10.68
N ASP A 207 17.29 -0.86 -11.89
CA ASP A 207 18.68 -0.99 -12.29
C ASP A 207 19.61 -0.03 -11.53
N ALA A 208 19.14 1.18 -11.19
CA ALA A 208 19.87 2.11 -10.35
C ALA A 208 20.10 1.56 -8.93
N ILE A 209 19.07 0.92 -8.33
CA ILE A 209 19.23 0.24 -7.03
C ILE A 209 20.30 -0.85 -7.10
N ILE A 210 20.23 -1.73 -8.10
CA ILE A 210 21.17 -2.86 -8.26
C ILE A 210 22.60 -2.38 -8.49
N LYS A 211 22.76 -1.27 -9.23
CA LYS A 211 24.07 -0.64 -9.51
C LYS A 211 24.61 0.21 -8.37
N ASN A 212 23.87 0.32 -7.27
CA ASN A 212 24.19 1.18 -6.13
C ASN A 212 24.30 2.67 -6.50
N ASP A 213 23.44 3.13 -7.41
CA ASP A 213 23.34 4.53 -7.83
C ASP A 213 22.11 5.18 -7.18
N PHE A 214 22.29 5.62 -5.93
CA PHE A 214 21.21 6.21 -5.12
C PHE A 214 20.70 7.52 -5.73
N ASP A 215 21.58 8.40 -6.19
CA ASP A 215 21.19 9.69 -6.76
C ASP A 215 20.36 9.49 -8.04
N ARG A 216 20.76 8.55 -8.89
CA ARG A 216 19.99 8.17 -10.06
C ARG A 216 18.62 7.62 -9.68
N PHE A 217 18.55 6.79 -8.64
CA PHE A 217 17.27 6.25 -8.14
C PHE A 217 16.35 7.38 -7.67
N VAL A 218 16.85 8.32 -6.85
CA VAL A 218 16.10 9.48 -6.37
C VAL A 218 15.53 10.29 -7.54
N ASN A 219 16.37 10.61 -8.54
CA ASN A 219 15.92 11.33 -9.72
C ASN A 219 14.82 10.59 -10.49
N LEU A 220 14.93 9.25 -10.62
CA LEU A 220 13.92 8.44 -11.30
C LEU A 220 12.60 8.35 -10.52
N VAL A 221 12.63 8.43 -9.19
CA VAL A 221 11.41 8.54 -8.38
C VAL A 221 10.69 9.86 -8.65
N ASP A 222 11.44 10.95 -8.78
CA ASP A 222 10.89 12.28 -9.09
C ASP A 222 10.31 12.34 -10.51
N ILE A 223 11.03 11.84 -11.51
CA ILE A 223 10.53 11.69 -12.88
C ILE A 223 9.26 10.82 -12.90
N GLY A 224 9.26 9.72 -12.16
CA GLY A 224 8.11 8.82 -12.04
C GLY A 224 6.86 9.50 -11.46
N TRP A 225 7.03 10.50 -10.59
CA TRP A 225 5.92 11.30 -10.09
C TRP A 225 5.35 12.22 -11.17
N GLU A 226 6.19 12.92 -11.92
CA GLU A 226 5.74 13.76 -13.03
C GLU A 226 5.02 12.95 -14.12
N LEU A 227 5.56 11.78 -14.48
CA LEU A 227 4.90 10.85 -15.39
C LEU A 227 3.53 10.41 -14.86
N LYS A 228 3.42 10.08 -13.55
CA LYS A 228 2.16 9.70 -12.94
C LYS A 228 1.15 10.85 -12.98
N LYS A 229 1.54 12.07 -12.62
CA LYS A 229 0.67 13.25 -12.70
C LYS A 229 0.11 13.48 -14.11
N SER A 230 0.90 13.14 -15.14
CA SER A 230 0.45 13.31 -16.53
C SER A 230 -0.70 12.37 -16.95
N LEU A 231 -0.98 11.31 -16.20
CA LEU A 231 -2.06 10.37 -16.52
C LEU A 231 -3.45 10.97 -16.31
N SER A 232 -3.64 11.78 -15.27
CA SER A 232 -4.93 12.43 -14.96
C SER A 232 -4.72 13.67 -14.11
N LYS A 233 -5.58 14.68 -14.34
CA LYS A 233 -5.59 15.93 -13.56
C LYS A 233 -5.97 15.71 -12.08
N ASN A 234 -6.59 14.58 -11.76
CA ASN A 234 -7.07 14.26 -10.42
C ASN A 234 -6.00 13.58 -9.55
N ILE A 235 -4.83 13.27 -10.09
CA ILE A 235 -3.75 12.57 -9.36
C ILE A 235 -3.08 13.47 -8.31
N SER A 236 -3.07 14.78 -8.53
CA SER A 236 -2.58 15.75 -7.56
C SER A 236 -3.60 16.86 -7.32
N ASN A 237 -3.38 17.63 -6.27
CA ASN A 237 -4.14 18.84 -5.97
C ASN A 237 -3.21 19.91 -5.40
N ASN A 238 -3.71 21.15 -5.24
CA ASN A 238 -2.90 22.28 -4.77
C ASN A 238 -2.20 22.01 -3.44
N LYS A 239 -2.86 21.31 -2.50
CA LYS A 239 -2.27 20.99 -1.19
C LYS A 239 -1.10 20.02 -1.31
N VAL A 240 -1.25 18.99 -2.14
CA VAL A 240 -0.18 18.03 -2.42
C VAL A 240 1.00 18.70 -3.12
N ASP A 241 0.71 19.52 -4.15
CA ASP A 241 1.74 20.24 -4.90
C ASP A 241 2.49 21.26 -4.02
N ASP A 242 1.80 21.96 -3.11
CA ASP A 242 2.43 22.86 -2.14
C ASP A 242 3.33 22.11 -1.15
N LEU A 243 2.87 20.98 -0.58
CA LEU A 243 3.68 20.17 0.32
C LEU A 243 4.93 19.62 -0.38
N ILE A 244 4.81 19.16 -1.62
CA ILE A 244 5.93 18.68 -2.43
C ILE A 244 6.91 19.83 -2.72
N ARG A 245 6.42 21.01 -3.10
CA ARG A 245 7.26 22.19 -3.33
C ARG A 245 8.03 22.57 -2.07
N ILE A 246 7.35 22.68 -0.92
CA ILE A 246 7.98 22.98 0.37
C ILE A 246 9.05 21.94 0.72
N ALA A 247 8.75 20.65 0.52
CA ALA A 247 9.71 19.59 0.78
C ALA A 247 10.98 19.73 -0.09
N LYS A 248 10.82 19.99 -1.38
CA LYS A 248 11.95 20.18 -2.32
C LYS A 248 12.79 21.41 -1.98
N GLU A 249 12.15 22.54 -1.62
CA GLU A 249 12.83 23.76 -1.16
C GLU A 249 13.62 23.52 0.15
N ASN A 250 13.28 22.49 0.92
CA ASN A 250 13.93 22.12 2.18
C ASN A 250 14.77 20.83 2.09
N GLY A 251 15.18 20.44 0.88
CA GLY A 251 16.22 19.42 0.67
C GLY A 251 15.72 18.03 0.31
N ALA A 252 14.43 17.85 0.01
CA ALA A 252 13.97 16.61 -0.61
C ALA A 252 14.46 16.53 -2.07
N GLY A 253 15.18 15.47 -2.41
CA GLY A 253 15.62 15.19 -3.77
C GLY A 253 14.50 14.64 -4.64
N ALA A 254 13.56 13.92 -4.04
CA ALA A 254 12.36 13.45 -4.71
C ALA A 254 11.16 13.49 -3.77
N ALA A 255 9.98 13.64 -4.36
CA ALA A 255 8.72 13.62 -3.64
C ALA A 255 7.60 13.02 -4.52
N ARG A 256 6.75 12.17 -3.94
CA ARG A 256 5.59 11.63 -4.67
C ARG A 256 4.44 11.27 -3.74
N LEU A 257 3.23 11.47 -4.20
CA LEU A 257 2.05 10.96 -3.52
C LEU A 257 1.95 9.44 -3.71
N MET A 258 1.68 8.73 -2.62
CA MET A 258 1.47 7.28 -2.61
C MET A 258 0.01 6.94 -2.99
N GLY A 259 -0.24 5.67 -3.35
CA GLY A 259 -1.58 5.21 -3.71
C GLY A 259 -2.10 5.72 -5.06
N GLY A 260 -3.42 5.81 -5.21
CA GLY A 260 -4.10 6.16 -6.46
C GLY A 260 -3.95 7.61 -6.89
N GLY A 261 -3.96 8.54 -5.95
CA GLY A 261 -3.90 9.98 -6.25
C GLY A 261 -4.66 10.82 -5.23
N SER A 262 -4.71 12.09 -5.44
CA SER A 262 -5.36 13.21 -4.76
C SER A 262 -5.03 13.43 -3.26
N GLU A 263 -4.97 12.41 -2.42
CA GLU A 263 -4.76 12.53 -0.98
C GLU A 263 -4.07 11.29 -0.39
N GLY A 264 -3.56 11.36 0.84
CA GLY A 264 -2.92 10.27 1.53
C GLY A 264 -1.53 10.62 2.04
N PHE A 265 -0.55 9.75 1.86
CA PHE A 265 0.84 10.01 2.23
C PHE A 265 1.68 10.44 1.04
N ILE A 266 2.50 11.48 1.26
CA ILE A 266 3.59 11.85 0.36
C ILE A 266 4.86 11.15 0.87
N LEU A 267 5.51 10.38 0.01
CA LEU A 267 6.85 9.87 0.21
C LEU A 267 7.85 10.93 -0.21
N LEU A 268 8.75 11.27 0.69
CA LEU A 268 9.87 12.16 0.44
C LEU A 268 11.17 11.37 0.52
N LEU A 269 12.09 11.63 -0.38
CA LEU A 269 13.46 11.14 -0.34
C LEU A 269 14.42 12.31 -0.15
N ALA A 270 15.24 12.25 0.91
CA ALA A 270 16.31 13.21 1.14
C ALA A 270 17.55 12.46 1.59
N HIS A 271 18.73 13.02 1.36
CA HIS A 271 19.95 12.44 1.90
C HIS A 271 19.83 12.26 3.43
N HIS A 272 20.32 11.15 3.96
CA HIS A 272 20.11 10.80 5.38
C HIS A 272 20.60 11.88 6.36
N ASP A 273 21.62 12.67 5.99
CA ASP A 273 22.14 13.78 6.79
C ASP A 273 21.10 14.90 6.99
N ARG A 274 20.18 15.08 6.05
CA ARG A 274 19.18 16.15 6.05
C ARG A 274 17.79 15.69 6.45
N ILE A 275 17.58 14.40 6.64
CA ILE A 275 16.25 13.84 6.89
C ILE A 275 15.59 14.42 8.16
N TRP A 276 16.38 14.72 9.19
CA TRP A 276 15.88 15.30 10.44
C TRP A 276 15.48 16.77 10.30
N GLU A 277 16.20 17.53 9.50
CA GLU A 277 15.85 18.93 9.20
C GLU A 277 14.56 18.98 8.38
N LEU A 278 14.48 18.14 7.35
CA LEU A 278 13.29 17.99 6.52
C LEU A 278 12.08 17.54 7.36
N GLN A 279 12.25 16.53 8.23
CA GLN A 279 11.18 16.08 9.11
C GLN A 279 10.64 17.21 9.99
N ARG A 280 11.52 17.94 10.66
CA ARG A 280 11.17 19.07 11.50
C ARG A 280 10.42 20.15 10.73
N LYS A 281 10.86 20.43 9.49
CA LYS A 281 10.19 21.40 8.62
C LYS A 281 8.80 20.93 8.19
N MET A 282 8.66 19.66 7.80
CA MET A 282 7.37 19.13 7.36
C MET A 282 6.35 19.02 8.49
N MET A 283 6.77 18.88 9.75
CA MET A 283 5.89 18.92 10.94
C MET A 283 5.21 20.27 11.15
N GLU A 284 5.69 21.35 10.52
CA GLU A 284 5.00 22.65 10.52
C GLU A 284 3.75 22.66 9.60
N TYR A 285 3.67 21.72 8.65
CA TYR A 285 2.65 21.68 7.59
C TYR A 285 1.77 20.42 7.62
N SER A 286 2.13 19.44 8.42
CA SER A 286 1.39 18.17 8.52
C SER A 286 1.34 17.70 9.98
N GLU A 287 0.17 17.21 10.38
CA GLU A 287 -0.07 16.64 11.71
C GLU A 287 0.62 15.29 11.92
N PHE A 288 0.97 14.60 10.83
CA PHE A 288 1.61 13.29 10.92
C PHE A 288 2.76 13.17 9.91
N VAL A 289 3.96 13.21 10.45
CA VAL A 289 5.21 13.05 9.70
C VAL A 289 6.02 11.94 10.37
N THR A 290 6.34 10.89 9.63
CA THR A 290 6.99 9.71 10.21
C THR A 290 8.08 9.16 9.31
N ARG A 291 9.12 8.61 9.91
CA ARG A 291 10.07 7.73 9.26
C ARG A 291 9.49 6.32 9.22
N ILE A 292 9.96 5.52 8.31
CA ILE A 292 9.59 4.12 8.17
C ILE A 292 10.84 3.23 8.10
N SER A 293 10.65 1.96 8.43
CA SER A 293 11.62 0.90 8.15
C SER A 293 10.99 -0.16 7.25
N PHE A 294 11.81 -0.87 6.50
CA PHE A 294 11.32 -1.95 5.66
C PHE A 294 11.03 -3.20 6.50
N ASP A 295 9.82 -3.73 6.35
CA ASP A 295 9.47 -5.03 6.92
C ASP A 295 9.86 -6.14 5.94
N ARG A 296 10.80 -6.98 6.34
CA ARG A 296 11.39 -8.03 5.49
C ARG A 296 10.50 -9.26 5.33
N TYR A 297 9.52 -9.42 6.20
CA TYR A 297 8.77 -10.68 6.31
C TYR A 297 7.40 -10.64 5.65
N GLY A 298 6.77 -9.46 5.55
CA GLY A 298 5.39 -9.31 5.09
C GLY A 298 4.40 -9.84 6.12
N VAL A 299 3.32 -10.44 5.62
CA VAL A 299 2.31 -11.02 6.52
C VAL A 299 2.91 -12.13 7.36
N ARG A 300 2.57 -12.13 8.63
CA ARG A 300 2.97 -13.16 9.59
C ARG A 300 1.92 -13.33 10.67
N SER A 301 1.89 -14.51 11.25
CA SER A 301 0.97 -14.88 12.34
C SER A 301 1.75 -15.39 13.54
N VAL A 302 1.18 -15.16 14.71
CA VAL A 302 1.64 -15.74 15.98
C VAL A 302 0.43 -16.37 16.64
N THR A 303 0.55 -17.63 17.00
CA THR A 303 -0.44 -18.38 17.79
C THR A 303 0.07 -18.54 19.20
N SER A 304 -0.75 -18.31 20.21
CA SER A 304 -0.45 -18.50 21.65
C SER A 304 -1.27 -19.62 22.22
#